data_cbbfe8480d75a5a494e5c0c84d08af87
#
_entry.id   cbbfe8480d75a5a494e5c0c84d08af87
#
_cell.length_a   1.000
_cell.length_b   1.000
_cell.length_c   1.000
_cell.angle_alpha   90.00
_cell.angle_beta   90.00
_cell.angle_gamma   90.00
#
_symmetry.space_group_name_H-M   'P 1'
#
loop_
_entity.id
_entity.type
_entity.pdbx_description
1 polymer ?
#
loop_
_entity_poly.entity_id
_entity_poly.type
_entity_poly.pdbx_seq_one_letter_code
_entity_poly.pdbx_strand_id
1 'polypeptide(L)'
;MRKAGFLAFLLASSLGLAQGVVFLSTQLRPIEEAQKMRQVILKGFSGQVQFVPEDYPVWLNRVLAEAQTGRGTVGVLGGLHGDFPPLVSRGLLEPLDGLYARLQDRGFPQAFVELGRMGTPNQQYLPWMQATYVMVARKEALKYLPPGADLNALTYEDLKNWAKAIQEA
;
A
#
# COMPACT_ATOMS: atom_id res chain seq x y z
N MET A 1 16.94 -70.14 -6.30
CA MET A 1 16.91 -69.25 -5.12
C MET A 1 16.72 -67.81 -5.60
N ARG A 2 15.48 -67.30 -5.55
CA ARG A 2 15.11 -65.97 -6.00
C ARG A 2 15.19 -65.02 -4.80
N LYS A 3 16.10 -64.03 -4.83
CA LYS A 3 16.18 -62.95 -3.82
C LYS A 3 15.18 -61.87 -4.21
N ALA A 4 14.11 -61.73 -3.45
CA ALA A 4 13.17 -60.59 -3.53
C ALA A 4 13.79 -59.38 -2.88
N GLY A 5 14.10 -58.37 -3.66
CA GLY A 5 14.52 -57.03 -3.17
C GLY A 5 13.28 -56.24 -2.75
N PHE A 6 13.19 -55.94 -1.47
CA PHE A 6 12.17 -55.05 -0.92
C PHE A 6 12.57 -53.57 -1.18
N LEU A 7 11.90 -52.95 -2.15
CA LEU A 7 12.08 -51.49 -2.42
C LEU A 7 11.18 -50.70 -1.47
N ALA A 8 11.76 -50.20 -0.40
CA ALA A 8 11.07 -49.29 0.52
C ALA A 8 10.92 -47.93 -0.16
N PHE A 9 9.70 -47.60 -0.58
CA PHE A 9 9.32 -46.26 -1.04
C PHE A 9 9.18 -45.35 0.19
N LEU A 10 10.16 -44.54 0.49
CA LEU A 10 10.06 -43.45 1.45
C LEU A 10 9.18 -42.35 0.85
N LEU A 11 7.88 -42.35 1.22
CA LEU A 11 7.01 -41.20 1.04
C LEU A 11 7.54 -40.09 1.96
N ALA A 12 8.36 -39.22 1.43
CA ALA A 12 8.65 -37.92 2.04
C ALA A 12 7.38 -37.06 1.95
N SER A 13 6.52 -37.13 2.97
CA SER A 13 5.45 -36.19 3.17
C SER A 13 6.12 -34.82 3.36
N SER A 14 6.20 -34.01 2.31
CA SER A 14 6.52 -32.61 2.41
C SER A 14 5.40 -31.96 3.22
N LEU A 15 5.61 -31.82 4.53
CA LEU A 15 4.91 -30.87 5.35
C LEU A 15 5.21 -29.50 4.76
N GLY A 16 4.42 -29.05 3.81
CA GLY A 16 4.39 -27.69 3.36
C GLY A 16 4.03 -26.84 4.56
N LEU A 17 5.04 -26.32 5.25
CA LEU A 17 4.84 -25.20 6.16
C LEU A 17 4.14 -24.15 5.33
N ALA A 18 2.90 -23.84 5.68
CA ALA A 18 2.17 -22.74 5.05
C ALA A 18 3.02 -21.48 5.21
N GLN A 19 3.74 -21.13 4.15
CA GLN A 19 4.51 -19.89 4.14
C GLN A 19 3.50 -18.77 4.32
N GLY A 20 3.68 -17.99 5.40
CA GLY A 20 2.81 -16.86 5.68
C GLY A 20 2.82 -15.87 4.52
N VAL A 21 1.70 -15.21 4.29
CA VAL A 21 1.58 -14.19 3.25
C VAL A 21 2.44 -12.99 3.61
N VAL A 22 3.34 -12.57 2.73
CA VAL A 22 4.05 -11.29 2.89
C VAL A 22 3.15 -10.17 2.40
N PHE A 23 2.84 -9.25 3.31
CA PHE A 23 2.18 -7.99 3.00
C PHE A 23 3.25 -6.88 2.96
N LEU A 24 3.71 -6.55 1.76
CA LEU A 24 4.73 -5.53 1.52
C LEU A 24 4.07 -4.16 1.31
N SER A 25 4.46 -3.16 2.09
CA SER A 25 3.79 -1.84 2.09
C SER A 25 4.79 -0.69 2.01
N THR A 26 4.42 0.40 1.32
CA THR A 26 5.20 1.65 1.33
C THR A 26 4.94 2.49 2.58
N GLN A 27 4.04 2.07 3.48
CA GLN A 27 3.75 2.78 4.72
C GLN A 27 4.76 2.47 5.82
N LEU A 28 5.98 2.99 5.64
CA LEU A 28 7.08 2.82 6.59
C LEU A 28 6.95 3.72 7.82
N ARG A 29 6.39 4.91 7.65
CA ARG A 29 6.30 5.93 8.71
C ARG A 29 4.87 6.45 8.90
N PRO A 30 4.46 6.77 10.13
CA PRO A 30 5.22 6.59 11.38
C PRO A 30 5.33 5.12 11.80
N ILE A 31 6.39 4.80 12.54
CA ILE A 31 6.70 3.40 12.98
C ILE A 31 5.56 2.80 13.82
N GLU A 32 4.87 3.62 14.59
CA GLU A 32 3.74 3.22 15.43
C GLU A 32 2.58 2.64 14.60
N GLU A 33 2.38 3.09 13.37
CA GLU A 33 1.36 2.53 12.48
C GLU A 33 1.71 1.11 12.04
N ALA A 34 2.98 0.83 11.74
CA ALA A 34 3.44 -0.52 11.45
C ALA A 34 3.26 -1.46 12.64
N GLN A 35 3.46 -0.98 13.86
CA GLN A 35 3.18 -1.75 15.07
C GLN A 35 1.69 -2.04 15.23
N LYS A 36 0.81 -1.05 15.01
CA LYS A 36 -0.64 -1.23 15.03
C LYS A 36 -1.11 -2.21 13.95
N MET A 37 -0.55 -2.16 12.75
CA MET A 37 -0.82 -3.15 11.71
C MET A 37 -0.59 -4.56 12.23
N ARG A 38 0.57 -4.85 12.80
CA ARG A 38 0.95 -6.19 13.28
C ARG A 38 0.17 -6.62 14.53
N GLN A 39 0.01 -5.71 15.49
CA GLN A 39 -0.48 -6.07 16.83
C GLN A 39 -1.99 -5.96 16.97
N VAL A 40 -2.65 -5.15 16.13
CA VAL A 40 -4.08 -4.87 16.24
C VAL A 40 -4.83 -5.31 14.98
N ILE A 41 -4.49 -4.75 13.83
CA ILE A 41 -5.28 -4.92 12.60
C ILE A 41 -5.16 -6.36 12.08
N LEU A 42 -3.94 -6.87 11.93
CA LEU A 42 -3.69 -8.20 11.40
C LEU A 42 -3.85 -9.32 12.43
N LYS A 43 -4.00 -8.99 13.71
CA LYS A 43 -4.20 -9.99 14.78
C LYS A 43 -5.48 -10.82 14.60
N GLY A 44 -6.51 -10.24 13.98
CA GLY A 44 -7.77 -10.93 13.70
C GLY A 44 -7.73 -11.85 12.47
N PHE A 45 -6.64 -11.85 11.72
CA PHE A 45 -6.46 -12.73 10.57
C PHE A 45 -6.04 -14.13 11.05
N SER A 46 -6.79 -15.15 10.62
CA SER A 46 -6.56 -16.54 11.06
C SER A 46 -5.33 -17.22 10.43
N GLY A 47 -4.79 -16.63 9.36
CA GLY A 47 -3.57 -17.09 8.69
C GLY A 47 -2.31 -16.41 9.22
N GLN A 48 -1.16 -16.87 8.72
CA GLN A 48 0.10 -16.19 8.98
C GLN A 48 0.30 -15.07 7.96
N VAL A 49 0.52 -13.84 8.45
CA VAL A 49 0.84 -12.68 7.62
C VAL A 49 2.04 -11.95 8.19
N GLN A 50 2.99 -11.63 7.33
CA GLN A 50 4.16 -10.84 7.67
C GLN A 50 3.99 -9.45 7.05
N PHE A 51 3.72 -8.44 7.86
CA PHE A 51 3.68 -7.04 7.41
C PHE A 51 5.09 -6.47 7.34
N VAL A 52 5.51 -6.08 6.14
CA VAL A 52 6.86 -5.57 5.83
C VAL A 52 6.73 -4.17 5.23
N PRO A 53 6.93 -3.10 6.04
CA PRO A 53 6.97 -1.74 5.52
C PRO A 53 8.38 -1.42 4.99
N GLU A 54 8.43 -0.77 3.81
CA GLU A 54 9.67 -0.39 3.13
C GLU A 54 9.52 0.99 2.47
N ASP A 55 10.64 1.67 2.22
CA ASP A 55 10.64 2.84 1.36
C ASP A 55 10.29 2.45 -0.09
N TYR A 56 9.62 3.35 -0.82
CA TYR A 56 9.13 3.08 -2.17
C TYR A 56 10.18 2.48 -3.13
N PRO A 57 11.43 2.97 -3.21
CA PRO A 57 12.43 2.37 -4.10
C PRO A 57 12.76 0.91 -3.75
N VAL A 58 12.84 0.58 -2.47
CA VAL A 58 13.08 -0.79 -1.99
C VAL A 58 11.88 -1.68 -2.30
N TRP A 59 10.68 -1.19 -1.99
CA TRP A 59 9.40 -1.85 -2.29
C TRP A 59 9.28 -2.19 -3.78
N LEU A 60 9.49 -1.21 -4.67
CA LEU A 60 9.38 -1.41 -6.11
C LEU A 60 10.43 -2.39 -6.63
N ASN A 61 11.69 -2.21 -6.24
CA ASN A 61 12.79 -3.08 -6.69
C ASN A 61 12.56 -4.53 -6.27
N ARG A 62 12.05 -4.76 -5.06
CA ARG A 62 11.72 -6.11 -4.60
C ARG A 62 10.64 -6.76 -5.47
N VAL A 63 9.52 -6.06 -5.72
CA VAL A 63 8.44 -6.58 -6.57
C VAL A 63 8.94 -6.91 -7.97
N LEU A 64 9.74 -6.01 -8.58
CA LEU A 64 10.28 -6.24 -9.91
C LEU A 64 11.25 -7.42 -9.96
N ALA A 65 12.12 -7.56 -8.96
CA ALA A 65 13.06 -8.68 -8.87
C ALA A 65 12.35 -10.03 -8.68
N GLU A 66 11.32 -10.09 -7.82
CA GLU A 66 10.51 -11.29 -7.64
C GLU A 66 9.77 -11.66 -8.95
N ALA A 67 9.20 -10.68 -9.65
CA ALA A 67 8.54 -10.89 -10.94
C ALA A 67 9.49 -11.44 -12.01
N GLN A 68 10.73 -10.94 -12.08
CA GLN A 68 11.74 -11.43 -13.04
C GLN A 68 12.15 -12.89 -12.79
N THR A 69 12.21 -13.29 -11.53
CA THR A 69 12.61 -14.67 -11.19
C THR A 69 11.47 -15.67 -11.24
N GLY A 70 10.22 -15.22 -11.35
CA GLY A 70 9.02 -16.05 -11.23
C GLY A 70 8.85 -16.72 -9.85
N ARG A 71 9.57 -16.24 -8.85
CA ARG A 71 9.54 -16.73 -7.47
C ARG A 71 9.11 -15.60 -6.54
N GLY A 72 7.80 -15.34 -6.52
CA GLY A 72 7.22 -14.33 -5.65
C GLY A 72 7.03 -14.85 -4.23
N THR A 73 7.44 -14.06 -3.24
CA THR A 73 7.09 -14.24 -1.82
C THR A 73 6.04 -13.25 -1.37
N VAL A 74 5.92 -12.13 -2.07
CA VAL A 74 4.95 -11.08 -1.80
C VAL A 74 3.57 -11.50 -2.31
N GLY A 75 2.62 -11.65 -1.40
CA GLY A 75 1.23 -11.99 -1.72
C GLY A 75 0.27 -10.80 -1.70
N VAL A 76 0.60 -9.75 -0.94
CA VAL A 76 -0.21 -8.53 -0.84
C VAL A 76 0.70 -7.30 -0.93
N LEU A 77 0.28 -6.32 -1.72
CA LEU A 77 0.94 -5.02 -1.84
C LEU A 77 0.09 -3.93 -1.21
N GLY A 78 0.71 -3.07 -0.40
CA GLY A 78 0.14 -1.81 0.07
C GLY A 78 0.97 -0.64 -0.42
N GLY A 79 0.31 0.44 -0.87
CA GLY A 79 1.01 1.60 -1.36
C GLY A 79 0.06 2.78 -1.57
N LEU A 80 0.62 3.93 -1.90
CA LEU A 80 -0.14 5.07 -2.37
C LEU A 80 -0.60 4.85 -3.81
N HIS A 81 -1.65 5.53 -4.24
CA HIS A 81 -2.14 5.45 -5.63
C HIS A 81 -1.01 5.62 -6.66
N GLY A 82 -0.09 6.57 -6.41
CA GLY A 82 1.05 6.86 -7.29
C GLY A 82 2.15 5.80 -7.32
N ASP A 83 2.13 4.81 -6.42
CA ASP A 83 3.15 3.75 -6.36
C ASP A 83 2.86 2.61 -7.36
N PHE A 84 1.61 2.43 -7.77
CA PHE A 84 1.16 1.30 -8.57
C PHE A 84 1.32 1.43 -10.12
N PRO A 85 1.36 2.62 -10.76
CA PRO A 85 1.45 2.73 -12.21
C PRO A 85 2.57 1.90 -12.85
N PRO A 86 3.80 1.81 -12.27
CA PRO A 86 4.86 0.98 -12.82
C PRO A 86 4.55 -0.53 -12.80
N LEU A 87 3.69 -0.99 -11.90
CA LEU A 87 3.28 -2.39 -11.80
C LEU A 87 2.12 -2.68 -12.76
N VAL A 88 1.14 -1.78 -12.83
CA VAL A 88 0.00 -1.89 -13.77
C VAL A 88 0.49 -1.92 -15.21
N SER A 89 1.39 -1.02 -15.59
CA SER A 89 1.94 -0.96 -16.96
C SER A 89 2.71 -2.21 -17.38
N ARG A 90 3.14 -3.02 -16.40
CA ARG A 90 3.85 -4.30 -16.63
C ARG A 90 2.97 -5.53 -16.43
N GLY A 91 1.68 -5.36 -16.11
CA GLY A 91 0.76 -6.47 -15.86
C GLY A 91 1.15 -7.31 -14.63
N LEU A 92 1.71 -6.68 -13.59
CA LEU A 92 2.20 -7.37 -12.39
C LEU A 92 1.17 -7.43 -11.25
N LEU A 93 -0.02 -6.89 -11.46
CA LEU A 93 -1.11 -6.94 -10.48
C LEU A 93 -2.20 -7.91 -10.95
N GLU A 94 -2.69 -8.69 -10.02
CA GLU A 94 -3.85 -9.56 -10.24
C GLU A 94 -5.13 -8.73 -10.18
N PRO A 95 -6.07 -8.88 -11.14
CA PRO A 95 -7.36 -8.20 -11.11
C PRO A 95 -8.17 -8.56 -9.85
N LEU A 96 -8.69 -7.54 -9.16
CA LEU A 96 -9.42 -7.69 -7.90
C LEU A 96 -10.94 -7.59 -8.03
N ASP A 97 -11.49 -7.68 -9.26
CA ASP A 97 -12.94 -7.54 -9.51
C ASP A 97 -13.76 -8.54 -8.69
N GLY A 98 -13.33 -9.80 -8.62
CA GLY A 98 -13.99 -10.82 -7.82
C GLY A 98 -13.93 -10.57 -6.32
N LEU A 99 -12.85 -9.96 -5.82
CA LEU A 99 -12.73 -9.53 -4.43
C LEU A 99 -13.62 -8.32 -4.16
N TYR A 100 -13.58 -7.33 -5.04
CA TYR A 100 -14.42 -6.13 -4.94
C TYR A 100 -15.91 -6.48 -4.91
N ALA A 101 -16.36 -7.40 -5.77
CA ALA A 101 -17.75 -7.85 -5.79
C ALA A 101 -18.22 -8.43 -4.45
N ARG A 102 -17.34 -9.07 -3.69
CA ARG A 102 -17.63 -9.64 -2.35
C ARG A 102 -17.60 -8.62 -1.22
N LEU A 103 -17.09 -7.42 -1.46
CA LEU A 103 -16.90 -6.37 -0.46
C LEU A 103 -17.79 -5.14 -0.71
N GLN A 104 -18.83 -5.27 -1.53
CA GLN A 104 -19.76 -4.17 -1.87
C GLN A 104 -20.45 -3.57 -0.64
N ASP A 105 -20.70 -4.39 0.39
CA ASP A 105 -21.28 -4.00 1.67
C ASP A 105 -20.39 -3.03 2.49
N ARG A 106 -19.11 -2.91 2.12
CA ARG A 106 -18.17 -2.00 2.80
C ARG A 106 -18.34 -0.54 2.44
N GLY A 107 -19.17 -0.22 1.44
CA GLY A 107 -19.53 1.16 1.10
C GLY A 107 -18.35 1.98 0.57
N PHE A 108 -17.51 1.42 -0.29
CA PHE A 108 -16.42 2.16 -0.93
C PHE A 108 -16.95 3.37 -1.69
N PRO A 109 -16.40 4.59 -1.47
CA PRO A 109 -16.75 5.74 -2.29
C PRO A 109 -16.46 5.49 -3.76
N GLN A 110 -17.43 5.74 -4.65
CA GLN A 110 -17.33 5.43 -6.07
C GLN A 110 -16.10 6.06 -6.74
N ALA A 111 -15.76 7.30 -6.37
CA ALA A 111 -14.56 7.98 -6.90
C ALA A 111 -13.26 7.20 -6.62
N PHE A 112 -13.14 6.56 -5.44
CA PHE A 112 -11.96 5.76 -5.12
C PHE A 112 -11.96 4.39 -5.81
N VAL A 113 -13.14 3.83 -6.06
CA VAL A 113 -13.27 2.61 -6.87
C VAL A 113 -12.79 2.88 -8.30
N GLU A 114 -13.21 3.98 -8.91
CA GLU A 114 -12.76 4.39 -10.25
C GLU A 114 -11.24 4.64 -10.30
N LEU A 115 -10.68 5.32 -9.29
CA LEU A 115 -9.24 5.49 -9.16
C LEU A 115 -8.52 4.13 -9.08
N GLY A 116 -9.11 3.15 -8.40
CA GLY A 116 -8.55 1.80 -8.24
C GLY A 116 -8.45 1.01 -9.54
N ARG A 117 -9.16 1.41 -10.59
CA ARG A 117 -9.03 0.81 -11.94
C ARG A 117 -7.78 1.27 -12.68
N MET A 118 -7.21 2.42 -12.31
CA MET A 118 -5.98 2.96 -12.90
C MET A 118 -6.02 3.06 -14.44
N GLY A 119 -7.17 3.43 -15.00
CA GLY A 119 -7.38 3.53 -16.46
C GLY A 119 -7.51 2.18 -17.18
N THR A 120 -7.60 1.08 -16.47
CA THR A 120 -7.85 -0.27 -17.02
C THR A 120 -9.32 -0.67 -16.83
N PRO A 121 -9.83 -1.69 -17.53
CA PRO A 121 -11.18 -2.20 -17.31
C PRO A 121 -11.36 -2.89 -15.96
N ASN A 122 -10.28 -3.36 -15.33
CA ASN A 122 -10.30 -4.18 -14.12
C ASN A 122 -9.91 -3.39 -12.87
N GLN A 123 -10.35 -3.85 -11.70
CA GLN A 123 -9.92 -3.30 -10.41
C GLN A 123 -8.50 -3.74 -10.10
N GLN A 124 -7.55 -2.80 -10.08
CA GLN A 124 -6.13 -3.05 -9.84
C GLN A 124 -5.77 -3.01 -8.35
N TYR A 125 -6.46 -2.18 -7.56
CA TYR A 125 -6.36 -2.16 -6.10
C TYR A 125 -7.70 -1.81 -5.45
N LEU A 126 -7.84 -2.12 -4.17
CA LEU A 126 -8.96 -1.67 -3.34
C LEU A 126 -8.50 -0.57 -2.39
N PRO A 127 -9.22 0.55 -2.29
CA PRO A 127 -8.92 1.61 -1.34
C PRO A 127 -9.24 1.10 0.07
N TRP A 128 -8.30 1.18 0.99
CA TRP A 128 -8.51 0.77 2.38
C TRP A 128 -8.28 1.91 3.37
N MET A 129 -7.60 2.97 2.93
CA MET A 129 -7.30 4.16 3.71
C MET A 129 -7.20 5.37 2.79
N GLN A 130 -7.64 6.53 3.27
CA GLN A 130 -7.44 7.81 2.61
C GLN A 130 -6.46 8.65 3.43
N ALA A 131 -5.43 9.18 2.77
CA ALA A 131 -4.56 10.21 3.31
C ALA A 131 -4.70 11.47 2.46
N THR A 132 -4.78 12.61 3.13
CA THR A 132 -4.89 13.91 2.47
C THR A 132 -3.81 14.85 3.01
N TYR A 133 -3.11 15.53 2.12
CA TYR A 133 -2.20 16.59 2.50
C TYR A 133 -3.01 17.81 2.94
N VAL A 134 -2.70 18.32 4.13
CA VAL A 134 -3.31 19.53 4.67
C VAL A 134 -2.23 20.53 5.03
N MET A 135 -2.52 21.79 4.83
CA MET A 135 -1.74 22.88 5.39
C MET A 135 -2.28 23.28 6.75
N VAL A 136 -1.37 23.47 7.69
CA VAL A 136 -1.72 24.00 9.01
C VAL A 136 -0.87 25.23 9.28
N ALA A 137 -1.47 26.27 9.86
CA ALA A 137 -0.80 27.47 10.29
C ALA A 137 -1.01 27.69 11.78
N ARG A 138 0.00 28.22 12.46
CA ARG A 138 -0.18 28.73 13.82
C ARG A 138 -1.11 29.95 13.80
N LYS A 139 -1.96 30.09 14.81
CA LYS A 139 -2.88 31.24 14.90
C LYS A 139 -2.13 32.59 14.87
N GLU A 140 -0.95 32.63 15.49
CA GLU A 140 -0.10 33.83 15.51
C GLU A 140 0.41 34.22 14.13
N ALA A 141 0.50 33.26 13.18
CA ALA A 141 0.92 33.55 11.81
C ALA A 141 -0.19 34.25 10.99
N LEU A 142 -1.45 34.11 11.39
CA LEU A 142 -2.57 34.71 10.65
C LEU A 142 -2.53 36.20 10.56
N LYS A 143 -1.92 36.90 11.54
CA LYS A 143 -1.75 38.37 11.51
C LYS A 143 -0.87 38.89 10.36
N TYR A 144 -0.09 37.99 9.74
CA TYR A 144 0.78 38.29 8.60
C TYR A 144 0.19 37.86 7.26
N LEU A 145 -1.06 37.36 7.26
CA LEU A 145 -1.73 36.97 6.03
C LEU A 145 -1.83 38.18 5.09
N PRO A 146 -1.48 38.02 3.79
CA PRO A 146 -1.59 39.11 2.83
C PRO A 146 -3.02 39.69 2.77
N PRO A 147 -3.18 41.02 2.65
CA PRO A 147 -4.51 41.60 2.51
C PRO A 147 -5.28 41.01 1.33
N GLY A 148 -6.51 40.58 1.57
CA GLY A 148 -7.37 39.98 0.55
C GLY A 148 -7.14 38.52 0.27
N ALA A 149 -6.16 37.84 0.91
CA ALA A 149 -5.98 36.40 0.77
C ALA A 149 -7.09 35.65 1.51
N ASP A 150 -7.66 34.63 0.83
CA ASP A 150 -8.66 33.72 1.40
C ASP A 150 -7.98 32.45 1.89
N LEU A 151 -8.09 32.16 3.21
CA LEU A 151 -7.53 30.95 3.81
C LEU A 151 -8.08 29.66 3.19
N ASN A 152 -9.28 29.68 2.62
CA ASN A 152 -9.89 28.52 1.98
C ASN A 152 -9.50 28.36 0.51
N ALA A 153 -8.83 29.36 -0.06
CA ALA A 153 -8.46 29.39 -1.48
C ALA A 153 -7.10 30.08 -1.71
N LEU A 154 -6.11 29.76 -0.86
CA LEU A 154 -4.76 30.32 -0.97
C LEU A 154 -4.08 29.90 -2.28
N THR A 155 -3.55 30.87 -2.99
CA THR A 155 -2.65 30.65 -4.12
C THR A 155 -1.21 30.43 -3.63
N TYR A 156 -0.34 29.89 -4.49
CA TYR A 156 1.09 29.80 -4.18
C TYR A 156 1.75 31.17 -4.00
N GLU A 157 1.24 32.20 -4.68
CA GLU A 157 1.71 33.56 -4.51
C GLU A 157 1.32 34.15 -3.13
N ASP A 158 0.09 33.86 -2.67
CA ASP A 158 -0.34 34.22 -1.31
C ASP A 158 0.55 33.56 -0.27
N LEU A 159 0.86 32.27 -0.44
CA LEU A 159 1.73 31.52 0.47
C LEU A 159 3.15 32.08 0.50
N LYS A 160 3.70 32.42 -0.65
CA LYS A 160 5.02 33.03 -0.77
C LYS A 160 5.06 34.38 -0.04
N ASN A 161 4.08 35.24 -0.30
CA ASN A 161 3.99 36.57 0.31
C ASN A 161 3.73 36.47 1.82
N TRP A 162 2.93 35.51 2.26
CA TRP A 162 2.71 35.22 3.68
C TRP A 162 3.99 34.75 4.38
N ALA A 163 4.70 33.80 3.80
CA ALA A 163 5.98 33.35 4.33
C ALA A 163 7.01 34.47 4.45
N LYS A 164 7.08 35.35 3.42
CA LYS A 164 7.95 36.54 3.44
C LYS A 164 7.58 37.51 4.56
N ALA A 165 6.29 37.81 4.72
CA ALA A 165 5.82 38.72 5.79
C ALA A 165 6.10 38.16 7.20
N ILE A 166 6.07 36.84 7.39
CA ILE A 166 6.45 36.19 8.65
C ILE A 166 7.95 36.30 8.90
N GLN A 167 8.77 36.18 7.85
CA GLN A 167 10.22 36.25 7.96
C GLN A 167 10.72 37.64 8.29
N GLU A 168 10.02 38.67 7.81
CA GLU A 168 10.37 40.09 8.01
C GLU A 168 9.87 40.67 9.35
N ALA A 169 9.08 39.90 10.14
CA ALA A 169 8.47 40.35 11.40
C ALA A 169 9.28 39.92 12.63
#